data_ae7f546f6776e630df4618607238e091
#
_entry.id   ae7f546f6776e630df4618607238e091
#
_cell.length_a   1.000
_cell.length_b   1.000
_cell.length_c   1.000
_cell.angle_alpha   90.00
_cell.angle_beta   90.00
_cell.angle_gamma   90.00
#
_symmetry.space_group_name_H-M   'P 1'
#
loop_
_entity.id
_entity.type
_entity.pdbx_description
1 polymer ?
#
loop_
_entity_poly.entity_id
_entity_poly.type
_entity_poly.pdbx_seq_one_letter_code
_entity_poly.pdbx_strand_id
1 'polypeptide(L)'
;MVNNINEISNPAKVRANFRKYKGNDEAKLELSEKKDKKYKVIVDGKTTHFGSKMEDFTKHKDTTRQKSYLARAKGIKGDWKSNKYSANNLSMWILWH
;
A
#
# COMPACT_ATOMS: atom_id res chain seq x y z
N MET A 1 7.47 17.62 -11.89
CA MET A 1 6.97 16.55 -12.75
C MET A 1 6.52 15.36 -11.91
N VAL A 2 5.35 14.85 -12.17
CA VAL A 2 4.83 13.70 -11.44
C VAL A 2 5.39 12.43 -12.07
N ASN A 3 5.98 11.55 -11.26
CA ASN A 3 6.47 10.27 -11.74
C ASN A 3 5.29 9.39 -12.18
N ASN A 4 5.50 8.65 -13.25
CA ASN A 4 4.51 7.67 -13.69
C ASN A 4 4.45 6.56 -12.65
N ILE A 5 3.25 6.30 -12.12
CA ILE A 5 3.07 5.26 -11.11
C ILE A 5 3.55 3.89 -11.59
N ASN A 6 3.47 3.61 -12.88
CA ASN A 6 3.90 2.34 -13.45
C ASN A 6 5.41 2.12 -13.35
N GLU A 7 6.20 3.17 -13.11
CA GLU A 7 7.64 3.06 -12.94
C GLU A 7 8.02 2.51 -11.56
N ILE A 8 7.15 2.68 -10.56
CA ILE A 8 7.44 2.31 -9.17
C ILE A 8 6.44 1.32 -8.59
N SER A 9 5.38 1.01 -9.31
CA SER A 9 4.33 0.11 -8.83
C SER A 9 3.63 -0.55 -10.01
N ASN A 10 2.84 -1.59 -9.73
CA ASN A 10 1.97 -2.23 -10.73
C ASN A 10 0.51 -2.03 -10.29
N PRO A 11 -0.16 -0.99 -10.80
CA PRO A 11 -1.52 -0.68 -10.34
C PRO A 11 -2.52 -1.83 -10.50
N ALA A 12 -2.40 -2.64 -11.54
CA ALA A 12 -3.30 -3.78 -11.74
C ALA A 12 -3.16 -4.80 -10.61
N LYS A 13 -1.91 -5.11 -10.22
CA LYS A 13 -1.64 -6.03 -9.11
C LYS A 13 -2.07 -5.42 -7.78
N VAL A 14 -1.83 -4.14 -7.59
CA VAL A 14 -2.26 -3.42 -6.38
C VAL A 14 -3.78 -3.49 -6.23
N ARG A 15 -4.52 -3.27 -7.30
CA ARG A 15 -5.99 -3.37 -7.26
C ARG A 15 -6.47 -4.78 -6.94
N ALA A 16 -5.80 -5.80 -7.50
CA ALA A 16 -6.14 -7.20 -7.22
C ALA A 16 -5.89 -7.54 -5.74
N ASN A 17 -4.74 -7.11 -5.20
CA ASN A 17 -4.42 -7.31 -3.80
C ASN A 17 -5.42 -6.58 -2.90
N PHE A 18 -5.80 -5.37 -3.27
CA PHE A 18 -6.75 -4.57 -2.50
C PHE A 18 -8.13 -5.25 -2.44
N ARG A 19 -8.61 -5.78 -3.54
CA ARG A 19 -9.89 -6.48 -3.57
C ARG A 19 -9.92 -7.66 -2.60
N LYS A 20 -8.83 -8.41 -2.53
CA LYS A 20 -8.72 -9.51 -1.57
C LYS A 20 -8.68 -8.99 -0.14
N TYR A 21 -7.92 -7.92 0.08
CA TYR A 21 -7.73 -7.39 1.42
C TYR A 21 -9.00 -6.79 2.00
N LYS A 22 -9.73 -6.00 1.21
CA LYS A 22 -10.94 -5.36 1.71
C LYS A 22 -12.10 -6.33 1.89
N GLY A 23 -12.13 -7.45 1.15
CA GLY A 23 -13.23 -8.40 1.21
C GLY A 23 -14.57 -7.72 0.90
N ASN A 24 -15.49 -7.78 1.86
CA ASN A 24 -16.82 -7.18 1.71
C ASN A 24 -16.92 -5.74 2.21
N ASP A 25 -15.82 -5.15 2.66
CA ASP A 25 -15.83 -3.76 3.15
C ASP A 25 -16.08 -2.79 1.99
N GLU A 26 -16.79 -1.71 2.28
CA GLU A 26 -16.98 -0.62 1.32
C GLU A 26 -15.78 0.33 1.39
N ALA A 27 -14.70 -0.04 0.72
CA ALA A 27 -13.49 0.75 0.67
C ALA A 27 -13.09 0.98 -0.79
N LYS A 28 -12.50 2.14 -1.09
CA LYS A 28 -12.08 2.50 -2.43
C LYS A 28 -10.59 2.77 -2.46
N LEU A 29 -9.92 2.28 -3.52
CA LEU A 29 -8.51 2.54 -3.77
C LEU A 29 -8.38 3.53 -4.91
N GLU A 30 -7.58 4.57 -4.71
CA GLU A 30 -7.31 5.58 -5.74
C GLU A 30 -5.83 5.96 -5.70
N LEU A 31 -5.37 6.62 -6.76
CA LEU A 31 -4.03 7.21 -6.77
C LEU A 31 -4.01 8.40 -5.80
N SER A 32 -2.91 8.53 -5.05
CA SER A 32 -2.75 9.63 -4.13
C SER A 32 -2.29 10.89 -4.89
N GLU A 33 -2.86 12.03 -4.56
CA GLU A 33 -2.39 13.32 -5.04
C GLU A 33 -1.26 13.89 -4.19
N LYS A 34 -0.92 13.22 -3.09
CA LYS A 34 0.21 13.65 -2.25
C LYS A 34 1.54 13.31 -2.91
N LYS A 35 2.46 14.26 -2.81
CA LYS A 35 3.76 14.22 -3.46
C LYS A 35 4.60 12.99 -3.10
N ASP A 36 4.53 12.56 -1.83
CA ASP A 36 5.35 11.49 -1.29
C ASP A 36 4.61 10.18 -1.10
N LYS A 37 3.38 10.07 -1.63
CA LYS A 37 2.57 8.86 -1.49
C LYS A 37 2.14 8.33 -2.86
N LYS A 38 1.85 7.03 -2.95
CA LYS A 38 1.42 6.40 -4.20
C LYS A 38 -0.09 6.29 -4.31
N TYR A 39 -0.73 5.80 -3.27
CA TYR A 39 -2.14 5.46 -3.28
C TYR A 39 -2.84 6.00 -2.05
N LYS A 40 -4.16 6.01 -2.11
CA LYS A 40 -4.98 6.31 -0.94
C LYS A 40 -6.17 5.36 -0.91
N VAL A 41 -6.65 5.08 0.29
CA VAL A 41 -7.85 4.28 0.52
C VAL A 41 -8.86 5.16 1.26
N ILE A 42 -10.09 5.12 0.79
CA ILE A 42 -11.20 5.85 1.39
C ILE A 42 -12.18 4.82 1.96
N VAL A 43 -12.39 4.85 3.26
CA VAL A 43 -13.29 3.95 3.96
C VAL A 43 -13.95 4.68 5.12
N ASP A 44 -15.26 4.54 5.26
CA ASP A 44 -16.04 5.19 6.31
C ASP A 44 -15.80 6.71 6.41
N GLY A 45 -15.65 7.37 5.26
CA GLY A 45 -15.40 8.81 5.21
C GLY A 45 -13.98 9.23 5.57
N LYS A 46 -13.09 8.29 5.84
CA LYS A 46 -11.69 8.57 6.17
C LYS A 46 -10.79 8.22 5.01
N THR A 47 -9.80 9.08 4.75
CA THR A 47 -8.81 8.86 3.69
C THR A 47 -7.45 8.58 4.30
N THR A 48 -6.84 7.48 3.89
CA THR A 48 -5.49 7.11 4.32
C THR A 48 -4.58 7.04 3.10
N HIS A 49 -3.54 7.87 3.07
CA HIS A 49 -2.52 7.84 2.02
C HIS A 49 -1.40 6.90 2.43
N PHE A 50 -0.88 6.12 1.48
CA PHE A 50 0.15 5.14 1.82
C PHE A 50 1.08 4.87 0.63
N GLY A 51 2.22 4.24 0.93
CA GLY A 51 3.22 3.89 -0.06
C GLY A 51 4.20 5.04 -0.33
N SER A 52 5.50 4.80 -0.11
CA SER A 52 6.53 5.78 -0.45
C SER A 52 6.80 5.77 -1.95
N LYS A 53 7.49 6.80 -2.46
CA LYS A 53 7.79 6.95 -3.89
C LYS A 53 8.96 6.10 -4.36
N MET A 54 9.13 4.91 -3.81
CA MET A 54 10.11 3.92 -4.29
C MET A 54 9.39 2.70 -4.84
N GLU A 55 10.11 1.87 -5.60
CA GLU A 55 9.53 0.65 -6.13
C GLU A 55 9.03 -0.26 -5.01
N ASP A 56 7.86 -0.84 -5.22
CA ASP A 56 7.32 -1.83 -4.30
C ASP A 56 7.38 -3.24 -4.91
N PHE A 57 6.99 -4.25 -4.14
CA PHE A 57 7.07 -5.64 -4.58
C PHE A 57 6.22 -5.90 -5.81
N THR A 58 5.10 -5.21 -5.98
CA THR A 58 4.24 -5.39 -7.16
C THR A 58 4.97 -5.04 -8.45
N LYS A 59 6.04 -4.24 -8.36
CA LYS A 59 6.85 -3.83 -9.50
C LYS A 59 8.10 -4.68 -9.66
N HIS A 60 8.95 -4.73 -8.61
CA HIS A 60 10.26 -5.41 -8.75
C HIS A 60 10.20 -6.92 -8.50
N LYS A 61 9.23 -7.40 -7.75
CA LYS A 61 9.04 -8.82 -7.43
C LYS A 61 10.25 -9.47 -6.75
N ASP A 62 11.05 -8.69 -6.06
CA ASP A 62 12.26 -9.16 -5.37
C ASP A 62 11.88 -9.68 -3.98
N THR A 63 11.90 -10.99 -3.81
CA THR A 63 11.48 -11.63 -2.56
C THR A 63 12.40 -11.32 -1.39
N THR A 64 13.68 -11.08 -1.62
CA THR A 64 14.60 -10.67 -0.56
C THR A 64 14.23 -9.29 -0.02
N ARG A 65 13.95 -8.35 -0.91
CA ARG A 65 13.50 -7.01 -0.52
C ARG A 65 12.14 -7.08 0.16
N GLN A 66 11.24 -7.96 -0.31
CA GLN A 66 9.93 -8.16 0.31
C GLN A 66 10.08 -8.61 1.75
N LYS A 67 10.89 -9.63 2.02
CA LYS A 67 11.11 -10.15 3.37
C LYS A 67 11.68 -9.07 4.28
N SER A 68 12.66 -8.32 3.81
CA SER A 68 13.27 -7.24 4.59
C SER A 68 12.25 -6.16 4.92
N TYR A 69 11.44 -5.76 3.95
CA TYR A 69 10.42 -4.75 4.16
C TYR A 69 9.38 -5.21 5.19
N LEU A 70 8.87 -6.42 5.02
CA LEU A 70 7.82 -6.94 5.92
C LEU A 70 8.34 -7.10 7.35
N ALA A 71 9.57 -7.54 7.51
CA ALA A 71 10.18 -7.67 8.84
C ALA A 71 10.27 -6.31 9.54
N ARG A 72 10.73 -5.27 8.83
CA ARG A 72 10.81 -3.92 9.39
C ARG A 72 9.42 -3.35 9.68
N ALA A 73 8.48 -3.52 8.76
CA ALA A 73 7.14 -2.98 8.92
C ALA A 73 6.42 -3.60 10.12
N LYS A 74 6.58 -4.90 10.33
CA LYS A 74 5.97 -5.59 11.47
C LYS A 74 6.53 -5.12 12.81
N GLY A 75 7.76 -4.62 12.82
CA GLY A 75 8.42 -4.12 14.03
C GLY A 75 8.14 -2.65 14.35
N ILE A 76 7.41 -1.94 13.49
CA ILE A 76 7.07 -0.54 13.74
C ILE A 76 6.17 -0.46 14.97
N LYS A 77 6.51 0.42 15.91
CA LYS A 77 5.74 0.64 17.13
C LYS A 77 4.47 1.42 16.82
N GLY A 78 3.46 1.25 17.68
CA GLY A 78 2.21 1.96 17.56
C GLY A 78 1.05 0.99 17.38
N ASP A 79 -0.15 1.53 17.31
CA ASP A 79 -1.40 0.76 17.27
C ASP A 79 -1.89 0.49 15.85
N TRP A 80 -1.00 0.52 14.87
CA TRP A 80 -1.39 0.35 13.46
C TRP A 80 -1.98 -1.04 13.17
N LYS A 81 -1.61 -2.06 13.94
CA LYS A 81 -2.08 -3.43 13.72
C LYS A 81 -3.58 -3.59 13.94
N SER A 82 -4.13 -2.81 14.87
CA SER A 82 -5.56 -2.87 15.19
C SER A 82 -6.43 -2.18 14.13
N ASN A 83 -5.83 -1.36 13.28
CA ASN A 83 -6.55 -0.67 12.22
C ASN A 83 -6.23 -1.31 10.87
N LYS A 84 -7.20 -2.07 10.33
CA LYS A 84 -7.05 -2.76 9.04
C LYS A 84 -6.60 -1.83 7.92
N TYR A 85 -7.04 -0.58 7.95
CA TYR A 85 -6.74 0.40 6.90
C TYR A 85 -5.71 1.44 7.32
N SER A 86 -4.85 1.11 8.28
CA SER A 86 -3.70 1.96 8.58
C SER A 86 -2.71 1.96 7.41
N ALA A 87 -1.95 3.03 7.27
CA ALA A 87 -0.98 3.15 6.17
C ALA A 87 0.01 1.98 6.16
N ASN A 88 0.46 1.56 7.33
CA ASN A 88 1.42 0.45 7.43
C ASN A 88 0.81 -0.88 6.99
N ASN A 89 -0.42 -1.18 7.44
CA ASN A 89 -1.12 -2.39 7.00
C ASN A 89 -1.38 -2.37 5.50
N LEU A 90 -1.83 -1.25 4.96
CA LEU A 90 -2.09 -1.14 3.53
C LEU A 90 -0.83 -1.35 2.71
N SER A 91 0.30 -0.76 3.13
CA SER A 91 1.57 -0.94 2.42
C SER A 91 2.00 -2.40 2.44
N MET A 92 1.94 -3.07 3.60
CA MET A 92 2.36 -4.46 3.73
C MET A 92 1.52 -5.40 2.87
N TRP A 93 0.21 -5.28 2.94
CA TRP A 93 -0.69 -6.27 2.34
C TRP A 93 -1.02 -6.00 0.88
N ILE A 94 -0.89 -4.76 0.43
CA ILE A 94 -1.29 -4.36 -0.91
C ILE A 94 -0.08 -4.11 -1.81
N LEU A 95 0.95 -3.44 -1.30
CA LEU A 95 2.13 -3.09 -2.10
C LEU A 95 3.24 -4.14 -2.02
N TRP A 96 3.39 -4.81 -0.88
CA TRP A 96 4.47 -5.77 -0.66
C TRP A 96 3.99 -7.21 -0.64
N HIS A 97 2.96 -7.47 -1.38
CA HIS A 97 2.41 -8.78 -1.69
C HIS A 97 2.23 -8.88 -3.20
#